data_928aedc69e8024b8508a8c7cd72e7fae
#
_entry.id   928aedc69e8024b8508a8c7cd72e7fae
#
_cell.length_a   1.000
_cell.length_b   1.000
_cell.length_c   1.000
_cell.angle_alpha   90.00
_cell.angle_beta   90.00
_cell.angle_gamma   90.00
#
_symmetry.space_group_name_H-M   'P 1'
#
loop_
_entity.id
_entity.type
_entity.pdbx_description
1 polymer ?
#
loop_
_entity_poly.entity_id
_entity_poly.type
_entity_poly.pdbx_seq_one_letter_code
_entity_poly.pdbx_strand_id
1 'polypeptide(L)'
;MLDNLQLLFVLAPVMNVQMILDGIFIGAVFALAAYGLALVWGVMNVKNLAQGDFVIMGGFGAYTMTKVGVHPIFALPVVMAVMFVFGLIVYRLVIKRVIDNDMFVSLLATFGLSLFLQQVMNLIYGPEVQTVDSHFHIATMFDGFVTVPMIKVISLILAGAFATAIVIFMKKSRMGQAIRATAQDPRAARVLGIDTDKVYAFTYALNAAICGVAGVLVAMIWVIQPFYGIVYSLRTFAIVTAAGLGNLPGVIGMSFILGWVEQYAGIIAGAEWQIAAAVMVLIGVLSWRQIQLRRQRQVVR
;
A
#
# COMPACT_ATOMS: atom_id res chain seq x y z
N MET A 1 -9.64 15.20 -24.19
CA MET A 1 -8.22 15.07 -23.87
C MET A 1 -7.44 16.35 -24.17
N LEU A 2 -7.47 16.88 -25.40
CA LEU A 2 -6.82 18.16 -25.74
C LEU A 2 -7.39 19.34 -24.93
N ASP A 3 -8.71 19.40 -24.77
CA ASP A 3 -9.39 20.43 -23.97
C ASP A 3 -8.95 20.40 -22.50
N ASN A 4 -8.77 19.21 -21.93
CA ASN A 4 -8.29 19.04 -20.55
C ASN A 4 -6.84 19.48 -20.38
N LEU A 5 -5.99 19.28 -21.39
CA LEU A 5 -4.60 19.78 -21.38
C LEU A 5 -4.58 21.31 -21.48
N GLN A 6 -5.41 21.92 -22.34
CA GLN A 6 -5.53 23.37 -22.41
C GLN A 6 -6.08 23.96 -21.10
N LEU A 7 -7.04 23.28 -20.48
CA LEU A 7 -7.58 23.68 -19.18
C LEU A 7 -6.49 23.69 -18.10
N LEU A 8 -5.67 22.65 -18.01
CA LEU A 8 -4.61 22.53 -17.01
C LEU A 8 -3.47 23.54 -17.18
N PHE A 9 -3.01 23.77 -18.42
CA PHE A 9 -1.78 24.52 -18.63
C PHE A 9 -2.02 25.96 -19.08
N VAL A 10 -3.19 26.27 -19.64
CA VAL A 10 -3.47 27.60 -20.20
C VAL A 10 -4.60 28.31 -19.45
N LEU A 11 -5.74 27.64 -19.26
CA LEU A 11 -6.95 28.29 -18.73
C LEU A 11 -6.96 28.35 -17.19
N ALA A 12 -6.49 27.29 -16.51
CA ALA A 12 -6.50 27.22 -15.06
C ALA A 12 -5.22 26.57 -14.50
N PRO A 13 -4.05 27.23 -14.62
CA PRO A 13 -2.77 26.69 -14.13
C PRO A 13 -2.77 26.40 -12.62
N VAL A 14 -3.64 27.05 -11.85
CA VAL A 14 -3.82 26.81 -10.41
C VAL A 14 -4.30 25.37 -10.14
N MET A 15 -5.00 24.73 -11.08
CA MET A 15 -5.40 23.31 -10.94
C MET A 15 -4.20 22.36 -10.85
N ASN A 16 -3.03 22.72 -11.38
CA ASN A 16 -1.82 21.91 -11.18
C ASN A 16 -1.42 21.84 -9.71
N VAL A 17 -1.65 22.89 -8.93
CA VAL A 17 -1.40 22.89 -7.48
C VAL A 17 -2.30 21.83 -6.80
N GLN A 18 -3.59 21.78 -7.18
CA GLN A 18 -4.51 20.76 -6.71
C GLN A 18 -4.00 19.34 -7.03
N MET A 19 -3.54 19.10 -8.28
CA MET A 19 -3.05 17.80 -8.73
C MET A 19 -1.80 17.36 -7.97
N ILE A 20 -0.88 18.28 -7.74
CA ILE A 20 0.35 18.01 -6.98
C ILE A 20 0.01 17.64 -5.54
N LEU A 21 -0.88 18.43 -4.90
CA LEU A 21 -1.31 18.16 -3.52
C LEU A 21 -2.05 16.82 -3.42
N ASP A 22 -3.00 16.56 -4.29
CA ASP A 22 -3.75 15.30 -4.30
C ASP A 22 -2.84 14.09 -4.56
N GLY A 23 -1.87 14.22 -5.46
CA GLY A 23 -0.86 13.20 -5.70
C GLY A 23 0.02 12.91 -4.48
N ILE A 24 0.38 13.95 -3.69
CA ILE A 24 1.10 13.80 -2.43
C ILE A 24 0.24 13.06 -1.39
N PHE A 25 -1.02 13.45 -1.22
CA PHE A 25 -1.92 12.82 -0.26
C PHE A 25 -2.14 11.33 -0.57
N ILE A 26 -2.40 11.01 -1.83
CA ILE A 26 -2.58 9.65 -2.32
C ILE A 26 -1.28 8.86 -2.19
N GLY A 27 -0.17 9.45 -2.63
CA GLY A 27 1.14 8.86 -2.58
C GLY A 27 1.58 8.46 -1.17
N ALA A 28 1.23 9.26 -0.16
CA ALA A 28 1.53 8.94 1.24
C ALA A 28 0.80 7.69 1.75
N VAL A 29 -0.47 7.53 1.39
CA VAL A 29 -1.25 6.33 1.75
C VAL A 29 -0.75 5.10 1.00
N PHE A 30 -0.43 5.26 -0.29
CA PHE A 30 0.17 4.18 -1.08
C PHE A 30 1.55 3.78 -0.56
N ALA A 31 2.36 4.76 -0.09
CA ALA A 31 3.66 4.48 0.50
C ALA A 31 3.53 3.55 1.71
N LEU A 32 2.54 3.78 2.56
CA LEU A 32 2.31 2.97 3.74
C LEU A 32 1.93 1.53 3.37
N ALA A 33 0.96 1.35 2.46
CA ALA A 33 0.53 0.03 1.99
C ALA A 33 1.65 -0.71 1.24
N ALA A 34 2.40 -0.02 0.38
CA ALA A 34 3.51 -0.58 -0.38
C ALA A 34 4.71 -0.93 0.51
N TYR A 35 4.94 -0.16 1.59
CA TYR A 35 6.00 -0.45 2.55
C TYR A 35 5.81 -1.81 3.23
N GLY A 36 4.56 -2.13 3.60
CA GLY A 36 4.21 -3.45 4.14
C GLY A 36 4.55 -4.59 3.17
N LEU A 37 4.15 -4.45 1.90
CA LEU A 37 4.48 -5.43 0.86
C LEU A 37 6.00 -5.55 0.64
N ALA A 38 6.72 -4.42 0.63
CA ALA A 38 8.17 -4.41 0.46
C ALA A 38 8.89 -5.15 1.59
N LEU A 39 8.39 -5.06 2.83
CA LEU A 39 8.91 -5.83 3.95
C LEU A 39 8.72 -7.33 3.75
N VAL A 40 7.49 -7.77 3.47
CA VAL A 40 7.20 -9.20 3.28
C VAL A 40 7.99 -9.76 2.10
N TRP A 41 7.94 -9.09 0.96
CA TRP A 41 8.66 -9.56 -0.23
C TRP A 41 10.19 -9.54 -0.05
N GLY A 42 10.72 -8.50 0.59
CA GLY A 42 12.16 -8.39 0.84
C GLY A 42 12.72 -9.40 1.85
N VAL A 43 11.91 -9.86 2.82
CA VAL A 43 12.36 -10.76 3.89
C VAL A 43 12.06 -12.23 3.59
N MET A 44 10.89 -12.49 3.00
CA MET A 44 10.36 -13.85 2.83
C MET A 44 10.31 -14.29 1.37
N ASN A 45 10.58 -13.39 0.43
CA ASN A 45 10.40 -13.59 -1.02
C ASN A 45 8.98 -14.05 -1.42
N VAL A 46 7.98 -13.76 -0.58
CA VAL A 46 6.56 -14.07 -0.81
C VAL A 46 5.89 -12.87 -1.47
N LYS A 47 5.27 -13.11 -2.61
CA LYS A 47 4.42 -12.13 -3.30
C LYS A 47 3.00 -12.26 -2.79
N ASN A 48 2.58 -11.35 -1.92
CA ASN A 48 1.24 -11.36 -1.34
C ASN A 48 0.23 -10.65 -2.25
N LEU A 49 -0.59 -11.39 -3.01
CA LEU A 49 -1.66 -10.83 -3.83
C LEU A 49 -2.86 -10.33 -3.00
N ALA A 50 -3.03 -10.85 -1.77
CA ALA A 50 -4.06 -10.36 -0.84
C ALA A 50 -3.69 -9.04 -0.14
N GLN A 51 -2.60 -8.37 -0.56
CA GLN A 51 -2.11 -7.14 0.06
C GLN A 51 -3.19 -6.05 0.14
N GLY A 52 -3.88 -5.80 -0.98
CA GLY A 52 -4.93 -4.80 -1.04
C GLY A 52 -6.18 -5.19 -0.26
N ASP A 53 -6.48 -6.49 -0.15
CA ASP A 53 -7.60 -6.96 0.66
C ASP A 53 -7.35 -6.70 2.16
N PHE A 54 -6.09 -6.77 2.60
CA PHE A 54 -5.72 -6.36 3.96
C PHE A 54 -5.93 -4.84 4.17
N VAL A 55 -5.69 -4.02 3.14
CA VAL A 55 -5.99 -2.59 3.20
C VAL A 55 -7.50 -2.38 3.31
N ILE A 56 -8.29 -3.02 2.45
CA ILE A 56 -9.76 -2.90 2.48
C ILE A 56 -10.33 -3.43 3.81
N MET A 57 -9.81 -4.53 4.36
CA MET A 57 -10.18 -5.02 5.68
C MET A 57 -9.93 -3.99 6.79
N GLY A 58 -8.79 -3.29 6.73
CA GLY A 58 -8.50 -2.17 7.63
C GLY A 58 -9.53 -1.06 7.53
N GLY A 59 -9.96 -0.73 6.30
CA GLY A 59 -11.02 0.24 6.03
C GLY A 59 -12.37 -0.19 6.61
N PHE A 60 -12.76 -1.44 6.44
CA PHE A 60 -13.98 -1.99 7.06
C PHE A 60 -13.88 -2.03 8.59
N GLY A 61 -12.68 -2.22 9.15
CA GLY A 61 -12.44 -2.08 10.58
C GLY A 61 -12.77 -0.66 11.07
N ALA A 62 -12.32 0.38 10.36
CA ALA A 62 -12.67 1.77 10.65
C ALA A 62 -14.18 2.02 10.52
N TYR A 63 -14.79 1.53 9.44
CA TYR A 63 -16.23 1.63 9.22
C TYR A 63 -17.05 1.01 10.35
N THR A 64 -16.67 -0.18 10.82
CA THR A 64 -17.33 -0.85 11.95
C THR A 64 -17.22 -0.02 13.22
N MET A 65 -16.04 0.52 13.52
CA MET A 65 -15.82 1.37 14.71
C MET A 65 -16.63 2.66 14.62
N THR A 66 -16.74 3.26 13.45
CA THR A 66 -17.55 4.47 13.24
C THR A 66 -19.04 4.21 13.44
N LYS A 67 -19.55 3.05 13.04
CA LYS A 67 -20.95 2.65 13.32
C LYS A 67 -21.25 2.52 14.81
N VAL A 68 -20.26 2.22 15.63
CA VAL A 68 -20.40 2.16 17.10
C VAL A 68 -20.14 3.53 17.75
N GLY A 69 -19.97 4.59 16.95
CA GLY A 69 -19.78 5.96 17.42
C GLY A 69 -18.34 6.34 17.76
N VAL A 70 -17.36 5.52 17.42
CA VAL A 70 -15.94 5.81 17.61
C VAL A 70 -15.41 6.57 16.40
N HIS A 71 -14.79 7.74 16.64
CA HIS A 71 -14.20 8.53 15.56
C HIS A 71 -13.08 7.72 14.84
N PRO A 72 -13.00 7.77 13.49
CA PRO A 72 -12.09 6.92 12.71
C PRO A 72 -10.61 7.00 13.11
N ILE A 73 -10.14 8.17 13.57
CA ILE A 73 -8.74 8.33 14.02
C ILE A 73 -8.46 7.45 15.25
N PHE A 74 -9.40 7.31 16.16
CA PHE A 74 -9.26 6.43 17.33
C PHE A 74 -9.39 4.94 16.96
N ALA A 75 -9.94 4.63 15.80
CA ALA A 75 -9.93 3.27 15.26
C ALA A 75 -8.53 2.79 14.86
N LEU A 76 -7.58 3.69 14.53
CA LEU A 76 -6.23 3.35 14.06
C LEU A 76 -5.51 2.34 14.97
N PRO A 77 -5.32 2.57 16.29
CA PRO A 77 -4.61 1.62 17.14
C PRO A 77 -5.35 0.29 17.30
N VAL A 78 -6.68 0.32 17.33
CA VAL A 78 -7.49 -0.89 17.46
C VAL A 78 -7.39 -1.75 16.20
N VAL A 79 -7.61 -1.13 15.03
CA VAL A 79 -7.50 -1.81 13.73
C VAL A 79 -6.09 -2.34 13.51
N MET A 80 -5.05 -1.55 13.86
CA MET A 80 -3.66 -1.99 13.78
C MET A 80 -3.43 -3.25 14.62
N ALA A 81 -3.92 -3.29 15.86
CA ALA A 81 -3.76 -4.46 16.74
C ALA A 81 -4.54 -5.68 16.23
N VAL A 82 -5.78 -5.51 15.80
CA VAL A 82 -6.61 -6.58 15.22
C VAL A 82 -5.97 -7.13 13.96
N MET A 83 -5.51 -6.27 13.06
CA MET A 83 -4.85 -6.67 11.82
C MET A 83 -3.48 -7.34 12.07
N PHE A 84 -2.76 -6.94 13.13
CA PHE A 84 -1.55 -7.64 13.53
C PHE A 84 -1.84 -9.09 13.93
N VAL A 85 -2.85 -9.30 14.78
CA VAL A 85 -3.27 -10.66 15.20
C VAL A 85 -3.77 -11.46 14.00
N PHE A 86 -4.58 -10.85 13.14
CA PHE A 86 -5.04 -11.45 11.89
C PHE A 86 -3.87 -11.90 11.00
N GLY A 87 -2.85 -11.04 10.84
CA GLY A 87 -1.64 -11.37 10.09
C GLY A 87 -0.88 -12.57 10.66
N LEU A 88 -0.81 -12.71 12.00
CA LEU A 88 -0.24 -13.90 12.65
C LEU A 88 -1.03 -15.17 12.31
N ILE A 89 -2.36 -15.07 12.31
CA ILE A 89 -3.25 -16.21 11.98
C ILE A 89 -3.03 -16.62 10.52
N VAL A 90 -3.07 -15.68 9.60
CA VAL A 90 -2.87 -15.94 8.16
C VAL A 90 -1.47 -16.51 7.90
N TYR A 91 -0.44 -15.97 8.56
CA TYR A 91 0.90 -16.54 8.46
C TYR A 91 0.92 -18.03 8.84
N ARG A 92 0.38 -18.37 10.00
CA ARG A 92 0.38 -19.76 10.50
C ARG A 92 -0.44 -20.71 9.64
N LEU A 93 -1.60 -20.26 9.15
CA LEU A 93 -2.55 -21.11 8.42
C LEU A 93 -2.18 -21.28 6.96
N VAL A 94 -1.66 -20.24 6.32
CA VAL A 94 -1.44 -20.18 4.86
C VAL A 94 0.04 -20.05 4.54
N ILE A 95 0.68 -18.95 4.95
CA ILE A 95 1.99 -18.56 4.44
C ILE A 95 3.09 -19.53 4.86
N LYS A 96 3.08 -19.99 6.10
CA LYS A 96 4.06 -20.96 6.62
C LYS A 96 4.08 -22.26 5.82
N ARG A 97 2.97 -22.64 5.19
CA ARG A 97 2.86 -23.87 4.40
C ARG A 97 3.38 -23.72 2.97
N VAL A 98 3.52 -22.49 2.49
CA VAL A 98 3.88 -22.20 1.10
C VAL A 98 5.20 -21.46 0.94
N ILE A 99 5.79 -20.96 2.04
CA ILE A 99 6.99 -20.13 2.00
C ILE A 99 8.23 -20.85 1.45
N ASP A 100 8.34 -22.14 1.72
CA ASP A 100 9.47 -22.97 1.26
C ASP A 100 9.22 -23.61 -0.13
N ASN A 101 8.04 -23.36 -0.72
CA ASN A 101 7.68 -23.86 -2.04
C ASN A 101 8.08 -22.86 -3.13
N ASP A 102 7.82 -23.23 -4.39
CA ASP A 102 8.04 -22.35 -5.53
C ASP A 102 7.21 -21.07 -5.43
N MET A 103 7.76 -19.98 -5.97
CA MET A 103 7.14 -18.66 -5.98
C MET A 103 5.70 -18.69 -6.55
N PHE A 104 5.45 -19.55 -7.54
CA PHE A 104 4.12 -19.70 -8.14
C PHE A 104 3.09 -20.25 -7.14
N VAL A 105 3.49 -21.19 -6.28
CA VAL A 105 2.62 -21.75 -5.23
C VAL A 105 2.21 -20.68 -4.22
N SER A 106 3.16 -19.81 -3.82
CA SER A 106 2.86 -18.72 -2.90
C SER A 106 1.93 -17.67 -3.54
N LEU A 107 2.10 -17.38 -4.83
CA LEU A 107 1.20 -16.51 -5.58
C LEU A 107 -0.23 -17.08 -5.63
N LEU A 108 -0.37 -18.36 -5.98
CA LEU A 108 -1.68 -19.00 -6.07
C LEU A 108 -2.37 -19.08 -4.71
N ALA A 109 -1.64 -19.41 -3.64
CA ALA A 109 -2.18 -19.44 -2.29
C ALA A 109 -2.66 -18.07 -1.82
N THR A 110 -1.89 -16.99 -2.07
CA THR A 110 -2.30 -15.63 -1.71
C THR A 110 -3.40 -15.08 -2.60
N PHE A 111 -3.51 -15.52 -3.85
CA PHE A 111 -4.65 -15.21 -4.71
C PHE A 111 -5.94 -15.90 -4.20
N GLY A 112 -5.87 -17.18 -3.84
CA GLY A 112 -6.99 -17.87 -3.21
C GLY A 112 -7.42 -17.22 -1.90
N LEU A 113 -6.44 -16.77 -1.07
CA LEU A 113 -6.71 -16.00 0.12
C LEU A 113 -7.41 -14.67 -0.19
N SER A 114 -6.99 -13.95 -1.24
CA SER A 114 -7.63 -12.73 -1.69
C SER A 114 -9.10 -12.94 -2.01
N LEU A 115 -9.42 -13.94 -2.83
CA LEU A 115 -10.81 -14.28 -3.18
C LEU A 115 -11.64 -14.65 -1.95
N PHE A 116 -11.06 -15.42 -1.03
CA PHE A 116 -11.72 -15.79 0.22
C PHE A 116 -12.04 -14.56 1.07
N LEU A 117 -11.08 -13.66 1.26
CA LEU A 117 -11.27 -12.44 2.05
C LEU A 117 -12.31 -11.51 1.44
N GLN A 118 -12.30 -11.34 0.11
CA GLN A 118 -13.31 -10.57 -0.60
C GLN A 118 -14.71 -11.11 -0.35
N GLN A 119 -14.90 -12.44 -0.42
CA GLN A 119 -16.21 -13.05 -0.17
C GLN A 119 -16.60 -12.95 1.31
N VAL A 120 -15.69 -13.06 2.24
CA VAL A 120 -15.98 -12.85 3.68
C VAL A 120 -16.41 -11.40 3.93
N MET A 121 -15.69 -10.42 3.37
CA MET A 121 -16.07 -9.02 3.48
C MET A 121 -17.43 -8.74 2.84
N ASN A 122 -17.67 -9.31 1.65
CA ASN A 122 -18.95 -9.19 0.95
C ASN A 122 -20.12 -9.80 1.76
N LEU A 123 -19.90 -10.93 2.42
CA LEU A 123 -20.93 -11.58 3.26
C LEU A 123 -21.27 -10.73 4.50
N ILE A 124 -20.28 -10.07 5.10
CA ILE A 124 -20.46 -9.30 6.34
C ILE A 124 -21.03 -7.91 6.05
N TYR A 125 -20.52 -7.22 5.03
CA TYR A 125 -20.79 -5.80 4.78
C TYR A 125 -21.65 -5.55 3.54
N GLY A 126 -21.91 -6.58 2.74
CA GLY A 126 -22.60 -6.46 1.45
C GLY A 126 -21.69 -5.95 0.32
N PRO A 127 -22.19 -5.98 -0.93
CA PRO A 127 -21.43 -5.57 -2.10
C PRO A 127 -21.40 -4.04 -2.30
N GLU A 128 -22.14 -3.29 -1.49
CA GLU A 128 -22.31 -1.87 -1.67
C GLU A 128 -21.06 -1.09 -1.26
N VAL A 129 -20.93 0.07 -1.87
CA VAL A 129 -19.87 1.02 -1.54
C VAL A 129 -20.16 1.66 -0.18
N GLN A 130 -19.17 1.66 0.70
CA GLN A 130 -19.26 2.26 2.02
C GLN A 130 -18.33 3.47 2.14
N THR A 131 -18.73 4.43 2.95
CA THR A 131 -17.96 5.63 3.27
C THR A 131 -17.82 5.77 4.78
N VAL A 132 -16.71 6.35 5.21
CA VAL A 132 -16.48 6.70 6.62
C VAL A 132 -16.45 8.21 6.72
N ASP A 133 -17.48 8.78 7.35
CA ASP A 133 -17.52 10.23 7.55
C ASP A 133 -16.55 10.62 8.66
N SER A 134 -15.67 11.54 8.35
CA SER A 134 -14.64 12.03 9.27
C SER A 134 -14.97 13.39 9.89
N HIS A 135 -16.08 14.05 9.48
CA HIS A 135 -16.57 15.34 9.95
C HIS A 135 -15.54 16.49 9.94
N PHE A 136 -14.50 16.41 9.10
CA PHE A 136 -13.52 17.47 8.98
C PHE A 136 -13.91 18.52 7.94
N HIS A 137 -13.55 19.77 8.22
CA HIS A 137 -13.78 20.89 7.31
C HIS A 137 -12.93 20.77 6.04
N ILE A 138 -13.46 21.37 4.96
CA ILE A 138 -12.74 21.55 3.71
C ILE A 138 -12.16 22.96 3.72
N ALA A 139 -10.84 23.07 3.64
CA ALA A 139 -10.17 24.35 3.44
C ALA A 139 -10.15 24.68 1.95
N THR A 140 -10.54 25.90 1.62
CA THR A 140 -10.47 26.44 0.25
C THR A 140 -9.37 27.49 0.15
N MET A 141 -8.56 27.43 -0.91
CA MET A 141 -7.48 28.35 -1.22
C MET A 141 -7.65 28.89 -2.63
N PHE A 142 -7.05 30.02 -2.93
CA PHE A 142 -7.09 30.68 -4.26
C PHE A 142 -8.54 30.88 -4.78
N ASP A 143 -9.36 31.60 -4.02
CA ASP A 143 -10.76 31.91 -4.36
C ASP A 143 -11.63 30.67 -4.68
N GLY A 144 -11.31 29.52 -4.05
CA GLY A 144 -12.03 28.27 -4.23
C GLY A 144 -11.52 27.35 -5.34
N PHE A 145 -10.50 27.74 -6.09
CA PHE A 145 -9.91 26.89 -7.13
C PHE A 145 -9.13 25.69 -6.58
N VAL A 146 -8.60 25.80 -5.37
CA VAL A 146 -7.90 24.71 -4.68
C VAL A 146 -8.68 24.34 -3.42
N THR A 147 -9.14 23.11 -3.37
CA THR A 147 -9.87 22.56 -2.21
C THR A 147 -9.02 21.51 -1.52
N VAL A 148 -8.72 21.73 -0.26
CA VAL A 148 -7.94 20.80 0.56
C VAL A 148 -8.81 20.29 1.71
N PRO A 149 -9.41 19.10 1.58
CA PRO A 149 -10.06 18.47 2.71
C PRO A 149 -9.04 18.23 3.84
N MET A 150 -9.32 18.76 5.03
CA MET A 150 -8.39 18.62 6.18
C MET A 150 -8.06 17.17 6.50
N ILE A 151 -8.98 16.26 6.19
CA ILE A 151 -8.74 14.83 6.36
C ILE A 151 -7.56 14.31 5.53
N LYS A 152 -7.34 14.83 4.31
CA LYS A 152 -6.18 14.46 3.48
C LYS A 152 -4.87 14.91 4.12
N VAL A 153 -4.84 16.12 4.70
CA VAL A 153 -3.67 16.64 5.43
C VAL A 153 -3.39 15.81 6.67
N ILE A 154 -4.42 15.52 7.46
CA ILE A 154 -4.30 14.67 8.64
C ILE A 154 -3.79 13.27 8.25
N SER A 155 -4.32 12.70 7.19
CA SER A 155 -3.89 11.39 6.68
C SER A 155 -2.43 11.40 6.21
N LEU A 156 -1.95 12.47 5.58
CA LEU A 156 -0.54 12.65 5.22
C LEU A 156 0.36 12.66 6.46
N ILE A 157 -0.04 13.44 7.49
CA ILE A 157 0.73 13.54 8.74
C ILE A 157 0.75 12.17 9.45
N LEU A 158 -0.39 11.50 9.54
CA LEU A 158 -0.49 10.17 10.15
C LEU A 158 0.32 9.13 9.37
N ALA A 159 0.19 9.10 8.04
CA ALA A 159 0.99 8.20 7.20
C ALA A 159 2.49 8.43 7.38
N GLY A 160 2.93 9.69 7.41
CA GLY A 160 4.31 10.07 7.70
C GLY A 160 4.78 9.66 9.08
N ALA A 161 3.95 9.86 10.10
CA ALA A 161 4.25 9.46 11.48
C ALA A 161 4.39 7.92 11.59
N PHE A 162 3.44 7.16 11.02
CA PHE A 162 3.52 5.69 10.99
C PHE A 162 4.72 5.19 10.21
N ALA A 163 4.99 5.74 9.01
CA ALA A 163 6.16 5.38 8.22
C ALA A 163 7.46 5.63 9.01
N THR A 164 7.56 6.78 9.67
CA THR A 164 8.71 7.13 10.51
C THR A 164 8.85 6.18 11.70
N ALA A 165 7.75 5.87 12.38
CA ALA A 165 7.73 4.92 13.49
C ALA A 165 8.22 3.52 13.05
N ILE A 166 7.78 3.04 11.89
CA ILE A 166 8.22 1.76 11.33
C ILE A 166 9.72 1.79 10.99
N VAL A 167 10.21 2.86 10.38
CA VAL A 167 11.65 3.01 10.06
C VAL A 167 12.49 3.02 11.34
N ILE A 168 12.06 3.75 12.39
CA ILE A 168 12.73 3.76 13.69
C ILE A 168 12.70 2.37 14.33
N PHE A 169 11.55 1.70 14.32
CA PHE A 169 11.40 0.34 14.80
C PHE A 169 12.37 -0.61 14.08
N MET A 170 12.38 -0.58 12.75
CA MET A 170 13.27 -1.40 11.93
C MET A 170 14.75 -1.14 12.23
N LYS A 171 15.14 0.11 12.48
CA LYS A 171 16.55 0.47 12.76
C LYS A 171 16.99 0.16 14.19
N LYS A 172 16.14 0.42 15.20
CA LYS A 172 16.53 0.42 16.61
C LYS A 172 16.11 -0.84 17.39
N SER A 173 15.04 -1.55 16.98
CA SER A 173 14.56 -2.71 17.72
C SER A 173 15.38 -3.98 17.42
N ARG A 174 15.46 -4.90 18.40
CA ARG A 174 16.07 -6.24 18.22
C ARG A 174 15.34 -7.03 17.12
N MET A 175 14.02 -6.93 17.08
CA MET A 175 13.22 -7.61 16.03
C MET A 175 13.51 -7.00 14.64
N GLY A 176 13.62 -5.67 14.53
CA GLY A 176 13.99 -5.02 13.27
C GLY A 176 15.40 -5.42 12.80
N GLN A 177 16.36 -5.61 13.73
CA GLN A 177 17.68 -6.14 13.40
C GLN A 177 17.58 -7.59 12.90
N ALA A 178 16.81 -8.45 13.57
CA ALA A 178 16.58 -9.83 13.16
C ALA A 178 15.92 -9.93 11.79
N ILE A 179 14.93 -9.06 11.50
CA ILE A 179 14.29 -8.96 10.18
C ILE A 179 15.32 -8.63 9.10
N ARG A 180 16.16 -7.62 9.31
CA ARG A 180 17.20 -7.23 8.33
C ARG A 180 18.27 -8.31 8.13
N ALA A 181 18.68 -8.99 9.20
CA ALA A 181 19.63 -10.11 9.11
C ALA A 181 19.04 -11.29 8.33
N THR A 182 17.79 -11.64 8.61
CA THR A 182 17.07 -12.70 7.90
C THR A 182 16.84 -12.36 6.43
N ALA A 183 16.60 -11.07 6.11
CA ALA A 183 16.43 -10.61 4.73
C ALA A 183 17.72 -10.71 3.89
N GLN A 184 18.91 -10.62 4.53
CA GLN A 184 20.19 -10.77 3.84
C GLN A 184 20.50 -12.24 3.56
N ASP A 185 20.46 -13.07 4.59
CA ASP A 185 20.68 -14.51 4.48
C ASP A 185 19.95 -15.26 5.60
N PRO A 186 18.82 -15.93 5.30
CA PRO A 186 18.07 -16.68 6.29
C PRO A 186 18.86 -17.87 6.90
N ARG A 187 19.80 -18.46 6.13
CA ARG A 187 20.60 -19.59 6.61
C ARG A 187 21.65 -19.11 7.61
N ALA A 188 22.38 -18.05 7.27
CA ALA A 188 23.34 -17.44 8.17
C ALA A 188 22.66 -16.92 9.46
N ALA A 189 21.48 -16.31 9.34
CA ALA A 189 20.71 -15.84 10.48
C ALA A 189 20.35 -17.00 11.45
N ARG A 190 19.97 -18.17 10.94
CA ARG A 190 19.70 -19.37 11.77
C ARG A 190 20.95 -19.85 12.50
N VAL A 191 22.10 -19.88 11.84
CA VAL A 191 23.38 -20.27 12.45
C VAL A 191 23.76 -19.34 13.61
N LEU A 192 23.40 -18.05 13.50
CA LEU A 192 23.58 -17.05 14.55
C LEU A 192 22.51 -17.09 15.65
N GLY A 193 21.61 -18.10 15.63
CA GLY A 193 20.59 -18.30 16.66
C GLY A 193 19.31 -17.48 16.47
N ILE A 194 19.11 -16.84 15.30
CA ILE A 194 17.87 -16.14 14.99
C ILE A 194 16.80 -17.13 14.55
N ASP A 195 15.67 -17.15 15.28
CA ASP A 195 14.50 -17.94 14.93
C ASP A 195 13.78 -17.28 13.71
N THR A 196 14.12 -17.75 12.52
CA THR A 196 13.58 -17.18 11.27
C THR A 196 12.07 -17.37 11.13
N ASP A 197 11.47 -18.41 11.70
CA ASP A 197 10.02 -18.62 11.67
C ASP A 197 9.29 -17.54 12.46
N LYS A 198 9.78 -17.19 13.65
CA LYS A 198 9.26 -16.06 14.44
C LYS A 198 9.43 -14.73 13.72
N VAL A 199 10.58 -14.53 13.06
CA VAL A 199 10.85 -13.33 12.27
C VAL A 199 9.85 -13.21 11.11
N TYR A 200 9.60 -14.28 10.39
CA TYR A 200 8.64 -14.32 9.30
C TYR A 200 7.20 -14.06 9.79
N ALA A 201 6.78 -14.75 10.86
CA ALA A 201 5.47 -14.54 11.48
C ALA A 201 5.25 -13.07 11.87
N PHE A 202 6.25 -12.49 12.54
CA PHE A 202 6.19 -11.08 12.97
C PHE A 202 6.18 -10.13 11.78
N THR A 203 7.00 -10.37 10.75
CA THR A 203 7.07 -9.53 9.55
C THR A 203 5.74 -9.51 8.81
N TYR A 204 5.10 -10.68 8.68
CA TYR A 204 3.79 -10.79 8.02
C TYR A 204 2.68 -10.12 8.84
N ALA A 205 2.71 -10.28 10.16
CA ALA A 205 1.79 -9.60 11.06
C ALA A 205 1.96 -8.08 11.05
N LEU A 206 3.21 -7.62 11.04
CA LEU A 206 3.53 -6.19 10.92
C LEU A 206 3.02 -5.62 9.59
N ASN A 207 3.19 -6.35 8.48
CA ASN A 207 2.62 -5.97 7.19
C ASN A 207 1.09 -5.84 7.27
N ALA A 208 0.39 -6.82 7.85
CA ALA A 208 -1.06 -6.75 7.99
C ALA A 208 -1.49 -5.54 8.85
N ALA A 209 -0.76 -5.24 9.93
CA ALA A 209 -0.99 -4.07 10.77
C ALA A 209 -0.81 -2.76 9.99
N ILE A 210 0.24 -2.65 9.19
CA ILE A 210 0.51 -1.48 8.32
C ILE A 210 -0.61 -1.32 7.29
N CYS A 211 -1.05 -2.42 6.67
CA CYS A 211 -2.20 -2.40 5.75
C CYS A 211 -3.48 -1.97 6.46
N GLY A 212 -3.68 -2.39 7.71
CA GLY A 212 -4.80 -1.95 8.53
C GLY A 212 -4.82 -0.44 8.70
N VAL A 213 -3.69 0.16 9.07
CA VAL A 213 -3.55 1.61 9.20
C VAL A 213 -3.80 2.31 7.86
N ALA A 214 -3.17 1.83 6.77
CA ALA A 214 -3.40 2.37 5.44
C ALA A 214 -4.88 2.30 5.05
N GLY A 215 -5.57 1.21 5.38
CA GLY A 215 -6.98 0.99 5.13
C GLY A 215 -7.89 1.98 5.88
N VAL A 216 -7.59 2.28 7.13
CA VAL A 216 -8.31 3.33 7.88
C VAL A 216 -8.18 4.68 7.18
N LEU A 217 -6.96 5.05 6.73
CA LEU A 217 -6.73 6.30 6.00
C LEU A 217 -7.44 6.30 4.64
N VAL A 218 -7.44 5.17 3.93
CA VAL A 218 -8.20 4.98 2.68
C VAL A 218 -9.68 5.23 2.92
N ALA A 219 -10.27 4.60 3.93
CA ALA A 219 -11.70 4.70 4.20
C ALA A 219 -12.16 6.12 4.58
N MET A 220 -11.27 6.91 5.19
CA MET A 220 -11.55 8.32 5.53
C MET A 220 -11.46 9.27 4.32
N ILE A 221 -10.73 8.91 3.26
CA ILE A 221 -10.49 9.76 2.09
C ILE A 221 -11.36 9.34 0.91
N TRP A 222 -11.53 8.03 0.74
CA TRP A 222 -12.24 7.41 -0.39
C TRP A 222 -13.29 6.43 0.09
N VAL A 223 -14.06 5.97 -0.88
CA VAL A 223 -15.01 4.89 -0.71
C VAL A 223 -14.30 3.53 -0.61
N ILE A 224 -14.85 2.63 0.16
CA ILE A 224 -14.40 1.25 0.28
C ILE A 224 -15.47 0.29 -0.21
N GLN A 225 -15.04 -0.80 -0.85
CA GLN A 225 -15.89 -1.88 -1.32
C GLN A 225 -15.13 -3.21 -1.22
N PRO A 226 -15.78 -4.35 -0.93
CA PRO A 226 -15.09 -5.63 -0.74
C PRO A 226 -14.17 -6.04 -1.89
N PHE A 227 -14.54 -5.72 -3.13
CA PHE A 227 -13.80 -6.12 -4.33
C PHE A 227 -12.69 -5.15 -4.77
N TYR A 228 -12.50 -4.02 -4.08
CA TYR A 228 -11.45 -3.05 -4.43
C TYR A 228 -10.04 -3.49 -4.02
N GLY A 229 -9.90 -4.57 -3.27
CA GLY A 229 -8.60 -5.07 -2.82
C GLY A 229 -7.61 -5.30 -3.95
N ILE A 230 -8.06 -5.86 -5.08
CA ILE A 230 -7.18 -6.13 -6.23
C ILE A 230 -6.55 -4.85 -6.81
N VAL A 231 -7.29 -3.74 -6.81
CA VAL A 231 -6.79 -2.44 -7.30
C VAL A 231 -5.64 -1.93 -6.44
N TYR A 232 -5.78 -2.02 -5.10
CA TYR A 232 -4.72 -1.65 -4.16
C TYR A 232 -3.53 -2.62 -4.23
N SER A 233 -3.78 -3.91 -4.46
CA SER A 233 -2.71 -4.89 -4.69
C SER A 233 -1.87 -4.52 -5.92
N LEU A 234 -2.50 -4.23 -7.05
CA LEU A 234 -1.81 -3.83 -8.29
C LEU A 234 -0.95 -2.58 -8.09
N ARG A 235 -1.48 -1.55 -7.40
CA ARG A 235 -0.75 -0.32 -7.08
C ARG A 235 0.48 -0.59 -6.22
N THR A 236 0.31 -1.35 -5.14
CA THR A 236 1.43 -1.69 -4.24
C THR A 236 2.49 -2.53 -4.94
N PHE A 237 2.10 -3.48 -5.81
CA PHE A 237 3.02 -4.24 -6.64
C PHE A 237 3.78 -3.35 -7.63
N ALA A 238 3.09 -2.42 -8.30
CA ALA A 238 3.72 -1.47 -9.21
C ALA A 238 4.79 -0.65 -8.49
N ILE A 239 4.46 -0.10 -7.32
CA ILE A 239 5.37 0.71 -6.51
C ILE A 239 6.59 -0.11 -6.07
N VAL A 240 6.39 -1.29 -5.45
CA VAL A 240 7.51 -2.10 -4.94
C VAL A 240 8.40 -2.61 -6.06
N THR A 241 7.81 -3.01 -7.18
CA THR A 241 8.57 -3.46 -8.35
C THR A 241 9.36 -2.31 -8.96
N ALA A 242 8.78 -1.12 -9.06
CA ALA A 242 9.43 0.07 -9.60
C ALA A 242 10.57 0.57 -8.69
N ALA A 243 10.35 0.59 -7.39
CA ALA A 243 11.35 0.99 -6.40
C ALA A 243 12.55 0.02 -6.34
N GLY A 244 12.29 -1.26 -6.57
CA GLY A 244 13.25 -2.34 -6.39
C GLY A 244 13.19 -2.99 -5.01
N LEU A 245 13.37 -4.31 -5.01
CA LEU A 245 13.33 -5.11 -3.80
C LEU A 245 14.38 -4.63 -2.78
N GLY A 246 13.95 -4.47 -1.53
CA GLY A 246 14.82 -4.04 -0.44
C GLY A 246 15.12 -2.53 -0.39
N ASN A 247 14.70 -1.74 -1.39
CA ASN A 247 14.90 -0.30 -1.42
C ASN A 247 13.70 0.45 -0.79
N LEU A 248 13.61 0.44 0.53
CA LEU A 248 12.51 1.09 1.27
C LEU A 248 12.38 2.60 1.01
N PRO A 249 13.46 3.41 0.93
CA PRO A 249 13.36 4.81 0.50
C PRO A 249 12.80 4.96 -0.92
N GLY A 250 13.20 4.05 -1.83
CA GLY A 250 12.67 4.03 -3.19
C GLY A 250 11.17 3.76 -3.24
N VAL A 251 10.64 2.92 -2.34
CA VAL A 251 9.19 2.67 -2.23
C VAL A 251 8.43 3.95 -1.94
N ILE A 252 8.92 4.77 -1.00
CA ILE A 252 8.30 6.05 -0.66
C ILE A 252 8.31 6.98 -1.88
N GLY A 253 9.46 7.15 -2.53
CA GLY A 253 9.57 8.01 -3.72
C GLY A 253 8.65 7.57 -4.87
N MET A 254 8.63 6.26 -5.17
CA MET A 254 7.77 5.71 -6.23
C MET A 254 6.28 5.82 -5.91
N SER A 255 5.91 5.80 -4.63
CA SER A 255 4.51 6.00 -4.23
C SER A 255 4.01 7.40 -4.55
N PHE A 256 4.83 8.43 -4.32
CA PHE A 256 4.49 9.80 -4.69
C PHE A 256 4.44 9.97 -6.21
N ILE A 257 5.40 9.40 -6.93
CA ILE A 257 5.40 9.43 -8.40
C ILE A 257 4.13 8.78 -8.95
N LEU A 258 3.76 7.59 -8.44
CA LEU A 258 2.54 6.92 -8.86
C LEU A 258 1.29 7.74 -8.52
N GLY A 259 1.23 8.35 -7.32
CA GLY A 259 0.14 9.23 -6.93
C GLY A 259 -0.05 10.40 -7.91
N TRP A 260 1.03 11.06 -8.31
CA TRP A 260 0.98 12.11 -9.33
C TRP A 260 0.54 11.59 -10.68
N VAL A 261 1.12 10.48 -11.15
CA VAL A 261 0.76 9.89 -12.45
C VAL A 261 -0.73 9.54 -12.50
N GLU A 262 -1.28 8.93 -11.44
CA GLU A 262 -2.70 8.60 -11.38
C GLU A 262 -3.59 9.85 -11.38
N GLN A 263 -3.21 10.91 -10.66
CA GLN A 263 -3.99 12.16 -10.65
C GLN A 263 -4.02 12.83 -12.01
N TYR A 264 -2.87 12.98 -12.63
CA TYR A 264 -2.81 13.56 -13.97
C TYR A 264 -3.52 12.70 -15.01
N ALA A 265 -3.36 11.37 -14.96
CA ALA A 265 -4.08 10.45 -15.85
C ALA A 265 -5.61 10.57 -15.69
N GLY A 266 -6.08 10.68 -14.44
CA GLY A 266 -7.50 10.84 -14.14
C GLY A 266 -8.12 12.11 -14.73
N ILE A 267 -7.41 13.24 -14.73
CA ILE A 267 -7.91 14.48 -15.30
C ILE A 267 -7.76 14.54 -16.81
N ILE A 268 -6.61 14.09 -17.35
CA ILE A 268 -6.35 14.18 -18.78
C ILE A 268 -7.19 13.20 -19.57
N ALA A 269 -7.26 11.95 -19.12
CA ALA A 269 -7.89 10.84 -19.83
C ALA A 269 -9.22 10.35 -19.23
N GLY A 270 -9.49 10.71 -17.97
CA GLY A 270 -10.68 10.29 -17.23
C GLY A 270 -10.33 9.35 -16.06
N ALA A 271 -11.23 9.27 -15.06
CA ALA A 271 -11.01 8.51 -13.83
C ALA A 271 -10.74 7.01 -14.08
N GLU A 272 -11.27 6.45 -15.15
CA GLU A 272 -11.07 5.06 -15.56
C GLU A 272 -9.60 4.76 -15.90
N TRP A 273 -8.85 5.77 -16.34
CA TRP A 273 -7.44 5.64 -16.72
C TRP A 273 -6.47 5.67 -15.52
N GLN A 274 -6.93 5.99 -14.32
CA GLN A 274 -6.05 5.99 -13.14
C GLN A 274 -5.45 4.61 -12.88
N ILE A 275 -6.27 3.56 -12.90
CA ILE A 275 -5.79 2.17 -12.70
C ILE A 275 -4.90 1.74 -13.88
N ALA A 276 -5.31 2.07 -15.11
CA ALA A 276 -4.52 1.77 -16.30
C ALA A 276 -3.15 2.46 -16.25
N ALA A 277 -3.05 3.68 -15.75
CA ALA A 277 -1.80 4.40 -15.56
C ALA A 277 -0.86 3.67 -14.60
N ALA A 278 -1.35 3.13 -13.48
CA ALA A 278 -0.54 2.32 -12.55
C ALA A 278 0.03 1.07 -13.24
N VAL A 279 -0.78 0.38 -14.04
CA VAL A 279 -0.34 -0.80 -14.81
C VAL A 279 0.67 -0.40 -15.89
N MET A 280 0.46 0.71 -16.59
CA MET A 280 1.41 1.23 -17.58
C MET A 280 2.77 1.58 -16.96
N VAL A 281 2.79 2.21 -15.79
CA VAL A 281 4.01 2.47 -15.04
C VAL A 281 4.73 1.16 -14.70
N LEU A 282 4.00 0.14 -14.23
CA LEU A 282 4.56 -1.17 -13.92
C LEU A 282 5.20 -1.82 -15.17
N ILE A 283 4.48 -1.85 -16.29
CA ILE A 283 4.98 -2.43 -17.55
C ILE A 283 6.20 -1.65 -18.04
N GLY A 284 6.16 -0.31 -18.01
CA GLY A 284 7.25 0.55 -18.41
C GLY A 284 8.52 0.30 -17.61
N VAL A 285 8.41 0.22 -16.28
CA VAL A 285 9.56 -0.05 -15.40
C VAL A 285 10.11 -1.46 -15.61
N LEU A 286 9.26 -2.47 -15.74
CA LEU A 286 9.71 -3.85 -16.00
C LEU A 286 10.43 -3.95 -17.34
N SER A 287 9.89 -3.32 -18.39
CA SER A 287 10.49 -3.28 -19.71
C SER A 287 11.86 -2.58 -19.70
N TRP A 288 11.95 -1.44 -19.01
CA TRP A 288 13.21 -0.71 -18.87
C TRP A 288 14.28 -1.52 -18.12
N ARG A 289 13.91 -2.16 -17.00
CA ARG A 289 14.82 -3.06 -16.27
C ARG A 289 15.31 -4.21 -17.13
N GLN A 290 14.41 -4.82 -17.92
CA GLN A 290 14.79 -5.91 -18.81
C GLN A 290 15.80 -5.47 -19.87
N ILE A 291 15.63 -4.26 -20.42
CA ILE A 291 16.58 -3.67 -21.38
C ILE A 291 17.94 -3.42 -20.72
N GLN A 292 17.96 -2.86 -19.50
CA GLN A 292 19.21 -2.64 -18.76
C GLN A 292 19.96 -3.95 -18.47
N LEU A 293 19.26 -4.99 -18.03
CA LEU A 293 19.87 -6.30 -17.77
C LEU A 293 20.44 -6.93 -19.05
N ARG A 294 19.77 -6.78 -20.19
CA ARG A 294 20.30 -7.24 -21.48
C ARG A 294 21.58 -6.50 -21.87
N ARG A 295 21.63 -5.18 -21.69
CA ARG A 295 22.82 -4.37 -21.98
C ARG A 295 24.02 -4.79 -21.11
N GLN A 296 23.81 -5.04 -19.81
CA GLN A 296 24.88 -5.49 -18.92
C GLN A 296 25.44 -6.85 -19.28
N ARG A 297 24.60 -7.80 -19.76
CA ARG A 297 25.06 -9.12 -20.23
C ARG A 297 25.83 -9.06 -21.53
N GLN A 298 25.66 -8.03 -22.35
CA GLN A 298 26.42 -7.85 -23.60
C GLN A 298 27.81 -7.24 -23.37
N VAL A 299 28.03 -6.54 -22.25
CA VAL A 299 29.34 -5.92 -21.93
C VAL A 299 30.32 -6.93 -21.29
N VAL A 300 29.81 -8.08 -20.79
CA VAL A 300 30.62 -9.13 -20.13
C VAL A 300 31.01 -10.25 -21.12
N ARG A 301 30.75 -10.09 -22.40
CA ARG A 301 31.29 -10.91 -23.52
C ARG A 301 32.31 -10.08 -24.26
#